data_68b3b754b62284abcf2b7beeffc7e21f
#
_entry.id   68b3b754b62284abcf2b7beeffc7e21f
#
_cell.length_a   1.000
_cell.length_b   1.000
_cell.length_c   1.000
_cell.angle_alpha   90.00
_cell.angle_beta   90.00
_cell.angle_gamma   90.00
#
_symmetry.space_group_name_H-M   'P 1'
#
loop_
_entity.id
_entity.type
_entity.pdbx_description
1 polymer ?
#
loop_
_entity_poly.entity_id
_entity_poly.type
_entity_poly.pdbx_seq_one_letter_code
_entity_poly.pdbx_strand_id
1 'polypeptide(L)'
;MPTASPQIEELLIPVTSTTPLAGFAELYERHYEAVFRAALRVTGRPADAEDVLQTVFLRILARGGHVEDVAQPAAYFRRAAVNAAVDVLRRRELHAESAYDDLAPHAAVQPHWLLKERLRRAIAAVDSDDASLFLLRHVEGLSIEELAGMFRIEKNNVAVRLHRIRHRLQAEMER
;
A
#
# COMPACT_ATOMS: atom_id res chain seq x y z
N MET A 1 29.86 65.39 6.25
CA MET A 1 30.12 64.08 5.66
C MET A 1 29.05 63.14 6.08
N PRO A 2 28.01 62.86 5.29
CA PRO A 2 27.03 61.86 5.62
C PRO A 2 27.48 60.52 5.04
N THR A 3 27.59 59.55 5.92
CA THR A 3 27.83 58.15 5.63
C THR A 3 26.57 57.50 5.04
N ALA A 4 26.68 57.09 3.79
CA ALA A 4 25.62 56.33 3.12
C ALA A 4 25.51 54.95 3.73
N SER A 5 24.32 54.61 4.24
CA SER A 5 23.91 53.22 4.55
C SER A 5 23.71 52.44 3.25
N PRO A 6 24.21 51.23 3.10
CA PRO A 6 23.84 50.40 1.98
C PRO A 6 22.39 49.96 2.15
N GLN A 7 21.56 50.32 1.19
CA GLN A 7 20.23 49.77 1.02
C GLN A 7 20.36 48.26 0.79
N ILE A 8 19.81 47.48 1.74
CA ILE A 8 19.52 46.09 1.51
C ILE A 8 18.33 46.07 0.55
N GLU A 9 18.62 46.09 -0.74
CA GLU A 9 17.64 45.83 -1.76
C GLU A 9 17.19 44.36 -1.59
N GLU A 10 16.02 44.29 -1.03
CA GLU A 10 15.26 43.08 -0.76
C GLU A 10 15.22 42.22 -2.02
N LEU A 11 15.96 41.12 -1.99
CA LEU A 11 15.92 40.07 -3.03
C LEU A 11 14.57 39.39 -2.94
N LEU A 12 13.52 40.05 -3.38
CA LEU A 12 12.21 39.47 -3.65
C LEU A 12 12.40 38.47 -4.79
N ILE A 13 12.76 37.25 -4.42
CA ILE A 13 12.57 36.11 -5.30
C ILE A 13 11.06 35.96 -5.50
N PRO A 14 10.54 36.14 -6.72
CA PRO A 14 9.12 35.90 -6.95
C PRO A 14 8.84 34.42 -6.65
N VAL A 15 8.16 34.15 -5.54
CA VAL A 15 7.59 32.84 -5.22
C VAL A 15 6.37 32.64 -6.13
N THR A 16 6.60 32.60 -7.42
CA THR A 16 5.67 32.09 -8.43
C THR A 16 5.97 30.61 -8.67
N SER A 17 5.83 29.83 -7.62
CA SER A 17 5.69 28.40 -7.72
C SER A 17 4.52 28.06 -6.85
N THR A 18 3.40 27.70 -7.45
CA THR A 18 2.35 26.94 -6.77
C THR A 18 3.08 25.80 -6.07
N THR A 19 3.21 25.93 -4.77
CA THR A 19 4.13 25.13 -3.96
C THR A 19 3.79 23.67 -4.16
N PRO A 20 4.73 22.78 -4.49
CA PRO A 20 4.49 21.33 -4.55
C PRO A 20 3.75 20.79 -3.32
N LEU A 21 3.91 21.47 -2.18
CA LEU A 21 3.23 21.19 -0.92
C LEU A 21 1.71 21.46 -0.94
N ALA A 22 1.21 22.47 -1.65
CA ALA A 22 -0.23 22.76 -1.65
C ALA A 22 -1.01 21.69 -2.42
N GLY A 23 -0.54 21.27 -3.58
CA GLY A 23 -1.11 20.16 -4.34
C GLY A 23 -0.99 18.81 -3.61
N PHE A 24 0.12 18.62 -2.90
CA PHE A 24 0.32 17.43 -2.07
C PHE A 24 -0.65 17.39 -0.87
N ALA A 25 -0.90 18.51 -0.20
CA ALA A 25 -1.84 18.56 0.92
C ALA A 25 -3.26 18.20 0.48
N GLU A 26 -3.72 18.75 -0.65
CA GLU A 26 -5.02 18.43 -1.22
C GLU A 26 -5.12 16.95 -1.62
N LEU A 27 -4.06 16.42 -2.22
CA LEU A 27 -3.97 15.00 -2.60
C LEU A 27 -4.03 14.09 -1.36
N TYR A 28 -3.31 14.47 -0.31
CA TYR A 28 -3.32 13.76 0.98
C TYR A 28 -4.73 13.75 1.58
N GLU A 29 -5.36 14.90 1.75
CA GLU A 29 -6.71 15.02 2.32
C GLU A 29 -7.76 14.22 1.54
N ARG A 30 -7.63 14.19 0.22
CA ARG A 30 -8.56 13.45 -0.65
C ARG A 30 -8.41 11.93 -0.57
N HIS A 31 -7.22 11.43 -0.28
CA HIS A 31 -6.92 10.00 -0.42
C HIS A 31 -6.47 9.29 0.86
N TYR A 32 -6.09 10.02 1.94
CA TYR A 32 -5.53 9.40 3.14
C TYR A 32 -6.45 8.34 3.75
N GLU A 33 -7.74 8.62 3.84
CA GLU A 33 -8.71 7.70 4.43
C GLU A 33 -8.88 6.42 3.61
N ALA A 34 -8.87 6.54 2.28
CA ALA A 34 -8.96 5.39 1.39
C ALA A 34 -7.71 4.51 1.49
N VAL A 35 -6.52 5.12 1.55
CA VAL A 35 -5.24 4.43 1.74
C VAL A 35 -5.19 3.73 3.09
N PHE A 36 -5.55 4.45 4.17
CA PHE A 36 -5.55 3.90 5.52
C PHE A 36 -6.51 2.71 5.65
N ARG A 37 -7.75 2.84 5.14
CA ARG A 37 -8.74 1.76 5.18
C ARG A 37 -8.31 0.53 4.37
N ALA A 38 -7.74 0.72 3.18
CA ALA A 38 -7.21 -0.37 2.38
C ALA A 38 -6.07 -1.10 3.12
N ALA A 39 -5.13 -0.34 3.68
CA ALA A 39 -4.04 -0.87 4.47
C ALA A 39 -4.53 -1.64 5.70
N LEU A 40 -5.48 -1.09 6.45
CA LEU A 40 -6.05 -1.70 7.67
C LEU A 40 -6.77 -3.03 7.35
N ARG A 41 -7.50 -3.10 6.24
CA ARG A 41 -8.14 -4.35 5.82
C ARG A 41 -7.14 -5.46 5.55
N VAL A 42 -5.98 -5.14 5.00
CA VAL A 42 -4.91 -6.11 4.70
C VAL A 42 -4.10 -6.46 5.94
N THR A 43 -3.56 -5.47 6.64
CA THR A 43 -2.64 -5.67 7.77
C THR A 43 -3.37 -6.11 9.05
N GLY A 44 -4.60 -5.62 9.24
CA GLY A 44 -5.42 -5.87 10.41
C GLY A 44 -4.95 -5.17 11.69
N ARG A 45 -3.95 -4.27 11.60
CA ARG A 45 -3.40 -3.52 12.73
C ARG A 45 -3.34 -2.04 12.38
N PRO A 46 -3.89 -1.14 13.23
CA PRO A 46 -3.85 0.30 12.97
C PRO A 46 -2.43 0.85 12.80
N ALA A 47 -1.47 0.43 13.63
CA ALA A 47 -0.08 0.88 13.54
C ALA A 47 0.56 0.52 12.18
N ASP A 48 0.35 -0.72 11.71
CA ASP A 48 0.84 -1.13 10.38
C ASP A 48 0.15 -0.33 9.25
N ALA A 49 -1.12 0.01 9.42
CA ALA A 49 -1.85 0.82 8.44
C ALA A 49 -1.35 2.28 8.39
N GLU A 50 -0.95 2.84 9.52
CA GLU A 50 -0.28 4.15 9.60
C GLU A 50 1.07 4.14 8.92
N ASP A 51 1.87 3.09 9.12
CA ASP A 51 3.17 2.92 8.45
C ASP A 51 3.00 2.82 6.91
N VAL A 52 1.97 2.09 6.46
CA VAL A 52 1.61 2.02 5.04
C VAL A 52 1.20 3.38 4.51
N LEU A 53 0.34 4.11 5.23
CA LEU A 53 -0.11 5.45 4.87
C LEU A 53 1.09 6.38 4.66
N GLN A 54 1.97 6.45 5.64
CA GLN A 54 3.20 7.26 5.57
C GLN A 54 4.07 6.82 4.38
N THR A 55 4.29 5.52 4.21
CA THR A 55 5.11 4.98 3.11
C THR A 55 4.58 5.39 1.74
N VAL A 56 3.26 5.29 1.52
CA VAL A 56 2.62 5.64 0.24
C VAL A 56 2.80 7.12 -0.06
N PHE A 57 2.51 8.00 0.91
CA PHE A 57 2.59 9.44 0.69
C PHE A 57 4.03 9.96 0.62
N LEU A 58 4.96 9.39 1.38
CA LEU A 58 6.38 9.72 1.26
C LEU A 58 6.94 9.32 -0.11
N ARG A 59 6.53 8.17 -0.68
CA ARG A 59 6.94 7.78 -2.04
C ARG A 59 6.42 8.74 -3.11
N ILE A 60 5.22 9.29 -2.93
CA ILE A 60 4.65 10.29 -3.84
C ILE A 60 5.41 11.61 -3.71
N LEU A 61 5.66 12.04 -2.48
CA LEU A 61 6.41 13.27 -2.21
C LEU A 61 7.83 13.22 -2.79
N ALA A 62 8.51 12.07 -2.63
CA ALA A 62 9.85 11.83 -3.19
C ALA A 62 9.88 11.87 -4.72
N ARG A 63 8.73 11.67 -5.40
CA ARG A 63 8.56 11.79 -6.86
C ARG A 63 8.10 13.18 -7.30
N GLY A 64 8.18 14.19 -6.43
CA GLY A 64 7.78 15.57 -6.71
C GLY A 64 6.34 15.92 -6.35
N GLY A 65 5.63 15.03 -5.64
CA GLY A 65 4.26 15.29 -5.16
C GLY A 65 3.18 15.25 -6.24
N HIS A 66 3.52 14.86 -7.46
CA HIS A 66 2.60 14.86 -8.59
C HIS A 66 2.06 13.44 -8.87
N VAL A 67 0.74 13.36 -9.05
CA VAL A 67 0.02 12.16 -9.53
C VAL A 67 -0.81 12.55 -10.76
N GLU A 68 -0.48 13.70 -11.38
CA GLU A 68 -1.25 14.30 -12.46
C GLU A 68 -1.27 13.43 -13.73
N ASP A 69 -0.24 12.61 -13.95
CA ASP A 69 -0.17 11.68 -15.09
C ASP A 69 -0.93 10.37 -14.86
N VAL A 70 -1.58 10.21 -13.71
CA VAL A 70 -2.34 8.99 -13.40
C VAL A 70 -3.79 9.17 -13.80
N ALA A 71 -4.21 8.51 -14.87
CA ALA A 71 -5.58 8.56 -15.39
C ALA A 71 -6.67 8.20 -14.35
N GLN A 72 -6.31 7.44 -13.31
CA GLN A 72 -7.20 7.03 -12.22
C GLN A 72 -6.49 7.09 -10.85
N PRO A 73 -6.40 8.26 -10.21
CA PRO A 73 -5.70 8.41 -8.93
C PRO A 73 -6.22 7.48 -7.83
N ALA A 74 -7.52 7.29 -7.69
CA ALA A 74 -8.11 6.42 -6.69
C ALA A 74 -7.66 4.94 -6.84
N ALA A 75 -7.56 4.44 -8.06
CA ALA A 75 -7.07 3.09 -8.35
C ALA A 75 -5.56 2.97 -8.04
N TYR A 76 -4.79 3.99 -8.39
CA TYR A 76 -3.38 4.09 -8.05
C TYR A 76 -3.14 4.02 -6.54
N PHE A 77 -3.87 4.84 -5.75
CA PHE A 77 -3.73 4.86 -4.29
C PHE A 77 -4.13 3.53 -3.65
N ARG A 78 -5.22 2.90 -4.12
CA ARG A 78 -5.60 1.55 -3.64
C ARG A 78 -4.50 0.52 -3.89
N ARG A 79 -3.96 0.50 -5.11
CA ARG A 79 -2.85 -0.41 -5.45
C ARG A 79 -1.60 -0.12 -4.63
N ALA A 80 -1.22 1.14 -4.47
CA ALA A 80 -0.07 1.54 -3.68
C ALA A 80 -0.23 1.12 -2.21
N ALA A 81 -1.42 1.30 -1.63
CA ALA A 81 -1.74 0.88 -0.27
C ALA A 81 -1.65 -0.65 -0.10
N VAL A 82 -2.26 -1.41 -1.02
CA VAL A 82 -2.22 -2.89 -0.97
C VAL A 82 -0.80 -3.40 -1.13
N ASN A 83 -0.01 -2.87 -2.08
CA ASN A 83 1.39 -3.27 -2.27
C ASN A 83 2.23 -2.99 -1.02
N ALA A 84 2.12 -1.80 -0.44
CA ALA A 84 2.86 -1.45 0.77
C ALA A 84 2.41 -2.29 1.97
N ALA A 85 1.12 -2.64 2.07
CA ALA A 85 0.60 -3.52 3.11
C ALA A 85 1.15 -4.96 2.97
N VAL A 86 1.26 -5.49 1.75
CA VAL A 86 1.92 -6.80 1.49
C VAL A 86 3.39 -6.76 1.92
N ASP A 87 4.11 -5.67 1.65
CA ASP A 87 5.49 -5.49 2.11
C ASP A 87 5.59 -5.49 3.65
N VAL A 88 4.60 -4.90 4.35
CA VAL A 88 4.51 -4.94 5.83
C VAL A 88 4.30 -6.37 6.32
N LEU A 89 3.35 -7.12 5.72
CA LEU A 89 3.10 -8.51 6.11
C LEU A 89 4.36 -9.38 5.96
N ARG A 90 5.08 -9.23 4.86
CA ARG A 90 6.33 -9.97 4.60
C ARG A 90 7.42 -9.66 5.63
N ARG A 91 7.60 -8.39 5.94
CA ARG A 91 8.57 -7.99 6.97
C ARG A 91 8.22 -8.58 8.34
N ARG A 92 6.92 -8.60 8.68
CA ARG A 92 6.45 -9.22 9.93
C ARG A 92 6.74 -10.72 9.99
N GLU A 93 6.49 -11.43 8.89
CA GLU A 93 6.74 -12.87 8.82
C GLU A 93 8.24 -13.18 8.97
N LEU A 94 9.10 -12.46 8.27
CA LEU A 94 10.56 -12.58 8.42
C LEU A 94 11.04 -12.34 9.86
N HIS A 95 10.43 -11.37 10.57
CA HIS A 95 10.77 -11.12 11.98
C HIS A 95 10.19 -12.19 12.90
N ALA A 96 9.01 -12.73 12.58
CA ALA A 96 8.39 -13.81 13.35
C ALA A 96 9.21 -15.13 13.24
N GLU A 97 9.65 -15.49 12.03
CA GLU A 97 10.52 -16.65 11.82
C GLU A 97 11.82 -16.56 12.60
N SER A 98 12.37 -15.36 12.78
CA SER A 98 13.57 -15.13 13.58
C SER A 98 13.33 -15.17 15.11
N ALA A 99 12.07 -15.11 15.55
CA ALA A 99 11.67 -15.06 16.97
C ALA A 99 10.97 -16.35 17.46
N TYR A 100 10.65 -17.27 16.56
CA TYR A 100 9.95 -18.53 16.91
C TYR A 100 10.95 -19.67 17.14
N ASP A 101 11.31 -19.82 18.41
CA ASP A 101 11.52 -21.11 19.02
C ASP A 101 10.36 -21.31 20.03
N ASP A 102 9.65 -22.44 19.91
CA ASP A 102 8.59 -22.91 20.83
C ASP A 102 7.24 -22.16 20.86
N LEU A 103 6.26 -22.67 20.09
CA LEU A 103 4.91 -22.97 20.57
C LEU A 103 4.05 -23.55 19.43
N ALA A 104 3.95 -24.89 19.36
CA ALA A 104 3.02 -25.58 18.47
C ALA A 104 1.58 -25.48 19.04
N PRO A 105 0.58 -25.05 18.27
CA PRO A 105 -0.81 -25.03 18.74
C PRO A 105 -1.51 -26.37 18.51
N HIS A 106 -2.17 -26.86 19.55
CA HIS A 106 -3.06 -28.02 19.52
C HIS A 106 -4.32 -27.74 18.69
N ALA A 107 -4.80 -28.78 18.02
CA ALA A 107 -6.02 -28.76 17.21
C ALA A 107 -7.28 -28.59 18.11
N ALA A 108 -7.76 -27.36 18.20
CA ALA A 108 -9.09 -27.01 18.69
C ALA A 108 -9.73 -26.06 17.69
N VAL A 109 -11.06 -25.97 17.64
CA VAL A 109 -11.82 -25.04 16.79
C VAL A 109 -11.10 -23.70 16.73
N GLN A 110 -10.49 -23.41 15.56
CA GLN A 110 -9.59 -22.27 15.45
C GLN A 110 -10.40 -20.98 15.55
N PRO A 111 -10.08 -20.08 16.49
CA PRO A 111 -10.74 -18.79 16.59
C PRO A 111 -10.62 -18.01 15.26
N HIS A 112 -11.64 -17.26 14.89
CA HIS A 112 -11.70 -16.50 13.64
C HIS A 112 -10.48 -15.58 13.42
N TRP A 113 -9.86 -15.07 14.49
CA TRP A 113 -8.64 -14.27 14.39
C TRP A 113 -7.42 -15.09 13.94
N LEU A 114 -7.35 -16.38 14.33
CA LEU A 114 -6.26 -17.27 13.93
C LEU A 114 -6.32 -17.59 12.43
N LEU A 115 -7.54 -17.80 11.90
CA LEU A 115 -7.74 -17.98 10.45
C LEU A 115 -7.30 -16.75 9.66
N LYS A 116 -7.61 -15.54 10.16
CA LYS A 116 -7.15 -14.30 9.52
C LYS A 116 -5.63 -14.18 9.54
N GLU A 117 -4.99 -14.57 10.63
CA GLU A 117 -3.53 -14.51 10.73
C GLU A 117 -2.86 -15.55 9.81
N ARG A 118 -3.40 -16.78 9.74
CA ARG A 118 -2.93 -17.79 8.76
C ARG A 118 -3.07 -17.29 7.32
N LEU A 119 -4.17 -16.64 6.99
CA LEU A 119 -4.35 -16.04 5.66
C LEU A 119 -3.32 -14.94 5.39
N ARG A 120 -3.00 -14.09 6.36
CA ARG A 120 -1.97 -13.06 6.20
C ARG A 120 -0.58 -13.66 5.96
N ARG A 121 -0.23 -14.73 6.68
CA ARG A 121 1.02 -15.48 6.45
C ARG A 121 1.04 -16.09 5.05
N ALA A 122 -0.03 -16.75 4.63
CA ALA A 122 -0.13 -17.28 3.28
C ALA A 122 0.01 -16.18 2.21
N ILE A 123 -0.59 -15.00 2.41
CA ILE A 123 -0.42 -13.84 1.53
C ILE A 123 1.03 -13.35 1.51
N ALA A 124 1.71 -13.34 2.65
CA ALA A 124 3.12 -12.97 2.72
C ALA A 124 4.05 -13.94 1.95
N ALA A 125 3.68 -15.22 1.89
CA ALA A 125 4.47 -16.27 1.24
C ALA A 125 4.35 -16.32 -0.29
N VAL A 126 3.24 -15.81 -0.88
CA VAL A 126 3.09 -15.78 -2.34
C VAL A 126 3.77 -14.56 -2.95
N ASP A 127 3.98 -14.57 -4.26
CA ASP A 127 4.57 -13.45 -5.00
C ASP A 127 3.82 -12.12 -4.74
N SER A 128 4.55 -10.97 -4.74
CA SER A 128 3.99 -9.66 -4.38
C SER A 128 2.87 -9.20 -5.32
N ASP A 129 3.05 -9.43 -6.62
CA ASP A 129 2.04 -9.05 -7.61
C ASP A 129 0.83 -9.97 -7.54
N ASP A 130 1.03 -11.27 -7.24
CA ASP A 130 -0.05 -12.23 -7.01
C ASP A 130 -0.83 -11.89 -5.75
N ALA A 131 -0.16 -11.61 -4.64
CA ALA A 131 -0.78 -11.16 -3.40
C ALA A 131 -1.61 -9.89 -3.62
N SER A 132 -1.04 -8.89 -4.30
CA SER A 132 -1.72 -7.63 -4.61
C SER A 132 -2.93 -7.83 -5.52
N LEU A 133 -2.82 -8.64 -6.57
CA LEU A 133 -3.92 -8.96 -7.47
C LEU A 133 -5.09 -9.61 -6.72
N PHE A 134 -4.78 -10.57 -5.85
CA PHE A 134 -5.76 -11.27 -5.03
C PHE A 134 -6.47 -10.33 -4.05
N LEU A 135 -5.72 -9.50 -3.33
CA LEU A 135 -6.26 -8.55 -2.36
C LEU A 135 -7.10 -7.46 -3.02
N LEU A 136 -6.66 -6.91 -4.14
CA LEU A 136 -7.43 -5.92 -4.91
C LEU A 136 -8.75 -6.51 -5.41
N ARG A 137 -8.78 -7.80 -5.79
CA ARG A 137 -10.00 -8.49 -6.17
C ARG A 137 -10.94 -8.75 -5.01
N HIS A 138 -10.43 -9.35 -3.92
CA HIS A 138 -11.25 -9.95 -2.88
C HIS A 138 -11.47 -9.04 -1.66
N VAL A 139 -10.58 -8.10 -1.42
CA VAL A 139 -10.66 -7.15 -0.29
C VAL A 139 -11.12 -5.77 -0.76
N GLU A 140 -10.61 -5.29 -1.89
CA GLU A 140 -10.97 -3.99 -2.46
C GLU A 140 -12.13 -4.07 -3.48
N GLY A 141 -12.52 -5.26 -3.92
CA GLY A 141 -13.67 -5.48 -4.76
C GLY A 141 -13.52 -5.06 -6.22
N LEU A 142 -12.28 -4.88 -6.73
CA LEU A 142 -12.05 -4.47 -8.11
C LEU A 142 -12.57 -5.53 -9.09
N SER A 143 -13.12 -5.07 -10.21
CA SER A 143 -13.55 -5.91 -11.32
C SER A 143 -12.35 -6.53 -12.06
N ILE A 144 -12.59 -7.58 -12.84
CA ILE A 144 -11.57 -8.17 -13.71
C ILE A 144 -11.06 -7.15 -14.74
N GLU A 145 -11.94 -6.30 -15.24
CA GLU A 145 -11.62 -5.21 -16.17
C GLU A 145 -10.65 -4.20 -15.56
N GLU A 146 -10.93 -3.72 -14.35
CA GLU A 146 -10.07 -2.79 -13.63
C GLU A 146 -8.72 -3.41 -13.34
N LEU A 147 -8.67 -4.68 -12.92
CA LEU A 147 -7.44 -5.41 -12.67
C LEU A 147 -6.64 -5.63 -13.95
N ALA A 148 -7.28 -6.00 -15.06
CA ALA A 148 -6.64 -6.17 -16.35
C ALA A 148 -5.94 -4.88 -16.81
N GLY A 149 -6.63 -3.75 -16.70
CA GLY A 149 -6.05 -2.43 -16.99
C GLY A 149 -4.91 -2.07 -16.03
N MET A 150 -5.11 -2.30 -14.74
CA MET A 150 -4.14 -1.96 -13.69
C MET A 150 -2.84 -2.77 -13.78
N PHE A 151 -2.93 -4.06 -14.11
CA PHE A 151 -1.78 -4.97 -14.24
C PHE A 151 -1.26 -5.08 -15.68
N ARG A 152 -1.94 -4.46 -16.65
CA ARG A 152 -1.61 -4.48 -18.07
C ARG A 152 -1.55 -5.92 -18.63
N ILE A 153 -2.55 -6.72 -18.29
CA ILE A 153 -2.72 -8.11 -18.73
C ILE A 153 -4.14 -8.32 -19.27
N GLU A 154 -4.31 -9.35 -20.08
CA GLU A 154 -5.61 -9.74 -20.64
C GLU A 154 -6.59 -10.20 -19.53
N LYS A 155 -7.89 -9.93 -19.68
CA LYS A 155 -8.94 -10.32 -18.73
C LYS A 155 -8.92 -11.82 -18.41
N ASN A 156 -8.75 -12.65 -19.43
CA ASN A 156 -8.67 -14.10 -19.25
C ASN A 156 -7.46 -14.48 -18.39
N ASN A 157 -6.34 -13.79 -18.55
CA ASN A 157 -5.14 -14.02 -17.74
C ASN A 157 -5.36 -13.62 -16.29
N VAL A 158 -6.13 -12.56 -16.00
CA VAL A 158 -6.53 -12.20 -14.62
C VAL A 158 -7.27 -13.35 -13.96
N ALA A 159 -8.29 -13.91 -14.62
CA ALA A 159 -9.09 -15.00 -14.07
C ALA A 159 -8.25 -16.26 -13.81
N VAL A 160 -7.42 -16.66 -14.77
CA VAL A 160 -6.50 -17.81 -14.63
C VAL A 160 -5.50 -17.57 -13.50
N ARG A 161 -4.93 -16.36 -13.41
CA ARG A 161 -3.96 -16.01 -12.37
C ARG A 161 -4.62 -16.04 -10.98
N LEU A 162 -5.81 -15.47 -10.81
CA LEU A 162 -6.58 -15.52 -9.56
C LEU A 162 -6.89 -16.95 -9.13
N HIS A 163 -7.23 -17.83 -10.07
CA HIS A 163 -7.45 -19.24 -9.78
C HIS A 163 -6.18 -19.92 -9.23
N ARG A 164 -5.03 -19.71 -9.88
CA ARG A 164 -3.74 -20.25 -9.41
C ARG A 164 -3.33 -19.71 -8.05
N ILE A 165 -3.54 -18.41 -7.82
CA ILE A 165 -3.24 -17.78 -6.53
C ILE A 165 -4.09 -18.41 -5.42
N ARG A 166 -5.38 -18.63 -5.65
CA ARG A 166 -6.26 -19.27 -4.66
C ARG A 166 -5.73 -20.65 -4.25
N HIS A 167 -5.31 -21.48 -5.20
CA HIS A 167 -4.73 -22.79 -4.89
C HIS A 167 -3.43 -22.70 -4.10
N ARG A 168 -2.56 -21.72 -4.43
CA ARG A 168 -1.33 -21.49 -3.66
C ARG A 168 -1.64 -21.05 -2.23
N LEU A 169 -2.57 -20.12 -2.05
CA LEU A 169 -2.97 -19.66 -0.71
C LEU A 169 -3.56 -20.80 0.12
N GLN A 170 -4.38 -21.68 -0.48
CA GLN A 170 -4.88 -22.88 0.20
C GLN A 170 -3.74 -23.78 0.67
N ALA A 171 -2.79 -24.08 -0.21
CA ALA A 171 -1.64 -24.91 0.14
C ALA A 171 -0.78 -24.29 1.27
N GLU A 172 -0.59 -22.96 1.27
CA GLU A 172 0.13 -22.27 2.34
C GLU A 172 -0.65 -22.24 3.66
N MET A 173 -1.98 -22.21 3.61
CA MET A 173 -2.83 -22.26 4.82
C MET A 173 -2.91 -23.65 5.44
N GLU A 174 -2.62 -24.71 4.69
CA GLU A 174 -2.63 -26.10 5.17
C GLU A 174 -1.28 -26.53 5.78
N ARG A 175 -0.24 -25.74 5.61
CA ARG A 175 1.08 -25.94 6.24
C ARG A 175 1.08 -25.49 7.69
#